data_beb1774e85c32c886d534c9373a5ba7f
#
_entry.id   beb1774e85c32c886d534c9373a5ba7f
#
_cell.length_a   1.000
_cell.length_b   1.000
_cell.length_c   1.000
_cell.angle_alpha   90.00
_cell.angle_beta   90.00
_cell.angle_gamma   90.00
#
_symmetry.space_group_name_H-M   'P 1'
#
loop_
_entity.id
_entity.type
_entity.pdbx_description
1 polymer ?
#
loop_
_entity_poly.entity_id
_entity_poly.type
_entity_poly.pdbx_seq_one_letter_code
_entity_poly.pdbx_strand_id
1 'polypeptide(L)'
;MELTLTPAQQMLANLPLDAKTFLRGPAGCGKTTVGVARSLHLLTSGLPAESVLILTPQRTLQTPYEEAILAAGYVGGQVTFATVGGLARRMCDLFWPLVSDHFGHPDQPPVFLTLETAQYYMAHLVRPKLD
;
A
#
# COMPACT_ATOMS: atom_id res chain seq x y z
N MET A 1 21.15 6.01 7.51
CA MET A 1 20.87 5.17 8.71
C MET A 1 21.19 3.73 8.35
N GLU A 2 22.18 3.13 9.00
CA GLU A 2 22.53 1.74 8.73
C GLU A 2 21.50 0.83 9.40
N LEU A 3 20.78 0.05 8.60
CA LEU A 3 19.79 -0.90 9.10
C LEU A 3 20.50 -2.11 9.69
N THR A 4 20.54 -2.21 11.01
CA THR A 4 21.09 -3.40 11.68
C THR A 4 20.04 -4.52 11.64
N LEU A 5 20.25 -5.51 10.77
CA LEU A 5 19.37 -6.67 10.60
C LEU A 5 19.92 -7.89 11.33
N THR A 6 19.05 -8.68 11.92
CA THR A 6 19.42 -10.03 12.38
C THR A 6 19.65 -10.95 11.19
N PRO A 7 20.38 -12.09 11.36
CA PRO A 7 20.60 -13.03 10.24
C PRO A 7 19.30 -13.51 9.59
N ALA A 8 18.25 -13.75 10.37
CA ALA A 8 16.94 -14.14 9.84
C ALA A 8 16.28 -13.02 9.05
N GLN A 9 16.36 -11.77 9.50
CA GLN A 9 15.84 -10.61 8.77
C GLN A 9 16.62 -10.38 7.47
N GLN A 10 17.94 -10.55 7.50
CA GLN A 10 18.80 -10.43 6.32
C GLN A 10 18.43 -11.48 5.25
N MET A 11 18.22 -12.73 5.68
CA MET A 11 17.79 -13.80 4.77
C MET A 11 16.44 -13.47 4.10
N LEU A 12 15.47 -12.96 4.87
CA LEU A 12 14.16 -12.56 4.34
C LEU A 12 14.26 -11.37 3.37
N ALA A 13 15.10 -10.39 3.69
CA ALA A 13 15.30 -9.24 2.82
C ALA A 13 15.94 -9.62 1.48
N ASN A 14 16.84 -10.62 1.48
CA ASN A 14 17.61 -11.05 0.30
C ASN A 14 17.00 -12.23 -0.47
N LEU A 15 15.73 -12.56 -0.24
CA LEU A 15 15.03 -13.58 -1.02
C LEU A 15 15.07 -13.24 -2.54
N PRO A 16 14.98 -14.22 -3.44
CA PRO A 16 14.90 -14.00 -4.89
C PRO A 16 13.84 -12.95 -5.28
N LEU A 17 14.03 -12.27 -6.42
CA LEU A 17 13.17 -11.15 -6.83
C LEU A 17 11.72 -11.57 -7.04
N ASP A 18 11.49 -12.79 -7.49
CA ASP A 18 10.17 -13.40 -7.74
C ASP A 18 9.55 -14.05 -6.49
N ALA A 19 10.24 -14.05 -5.35
CA ALA A 19 9.76 -14.68 -4.13
C ALA A 19 8.53 -13.95 -3.58
N LYS A 20 7.45 -14.70 -3.38
CA LYS A 20 6.25 -14.26 -2.69
C LYS A 20 6.36 -14.61 -1.21
N THR A 21 6.38 -13.59 -0.35
CA THR A 21 6.65 -13.77 1.07
C THR A 21 5.53 -13.15 1.91
N PHE A 22 5.08 -13.90 2.91
CA PHE A 22 4.19 -13.42 3.95
C PHE A 22 4.93 -13.40 5.29
N LEU A 23 5.15 -12.21 5.84
CA LEU A 23 5.89 -12.03 7.10
C LEU A 23 4.91 -11.79 8.25
N ARG A 24 4.87 -12.73 9.20
CA ARG A 24 4.07 -12.65 10.42
C ARG A 24 4.98 -12.49 11.63
N GLY A 25 4.53 -11.68 12.59
CA GLY A 25 5.23 -11.51 13.87
C GLY A 25 4.55 -10.46 14.76
N PRO A 26 4.87 -10.43 16.05
CA PRO A 26 4.32 -9.45 16.99
C PRO A 26 4.70 -8.01 16.63
N ALA A 27 4.07 -7.03 17.27
CA ALA A 27 4.47 -5.64 17.15
C ALA A 27 5.94 -5.46 17.60
N GLY A 28 6.67 -4.60 16.93
CA GLY A 28 8.07 -4.30 17.27
C GLY A 28 9.13 -5.34 16.83
N CYS A 29 8.75 -6.49 16.22
CA CYS A 29 9.72 -7.50 15.78
C CYS A 29 10.51 -7.13 14.50
N GLY A 30 10.37 -5.91 14.00
CA GLY A 30 11.12 -5.42 12.84
C GLY A 30 10.55 -5.77 11.48
N LYS A 31 9.23 -6.06 11.35
CA LYS A 31 8.58 -6.31 10.05
C LYS A 31 8.80 -5.18 9.04
N THR A 32 8.61 -3.93 9.49
CA THR A 32 8.85 -2.74 8.66
C THR A 32 10.32 -2.65 8.25
N THR A 33 11.25 -2.93 9.16
CA THR A 33 12.69 -2.94 8.88
C THR A 33 13.04 -3.96 7.78
N VAL A 34 12.47 -5.17 7.85
CA VAL A 34 12.63 -6.19 6.80
C VAL A 34 12.00 -5.72 5.49
N GLY A 35 10.81 -5.11 5.53
CA GLY A 35 10.15 -4.56 4.35
C GLY A 35 10.99 -3.48 3.67
N VAL A 36 11.54 -2.54 4.42
CA VAL A 36 12.47 -1.50 3.92
C VAL A 36 13.72 -2.14 3.30
N ALA A 37 14.38 -3.05 4.01
CA ALA A 37 15.57 -3.75 3.50
C ALA A 37 15.26 -4.55 2.24
N ARG A 38 14.11 -5.20 2.16
CA ARG A 38 13.63 -5.90 0.97
C ARG A 38 13.43 -4.94 -0.21
N SER A 39 12.79 -3.80 0.03
CA SER A 39 12.58 -2.79 -1.02
C SER A 39 13.90 -2.29 -1.59
N LEU A 40 14.87 -2.00 -0.74
CA LEU A 40 16.21 -1.61 -1.16
C LEU A 40 16.93 -2.75 -1.93
N HIS A 41 16.82 -3.99 -1.47
CA HIS A 41 17.39 -5.14 -2.17
C HIS A 41 16.80 -5.29 -3.58
N LEU A 42 15.48 -5.16 -3.74
CA LEU A 42 14.83 -5.22 -5.05
C LEU A 42 15.37 -4.16 -6.01
N LEU A 43 15.47 -2.91 -5.54
CA LEU A 43 15.97 -1.78 -6.32
C LEU A 43 17.45 -1.94 -6.68
N THR A 44 18.29 -2.32 -5.73
CA THR A 44 19.74 -2.51 -5.96
C THR A 44 20.06 -3.74 -6.81
N SER A 45 19.15 -4.72 -6.84
CA SER A 45 19.28 -5.90 -7.73
C SER A 45 18.80 -5.63 -9.16
N GLY A 46 18.49 -4.39 -9.51
CA GLY A 46 18.19 -3.97 -10.88
C GLY A 46 16.69 -3.98 -11.24
N LEU A 47 15.79 -4.14 -10.27
CA LEU A 47 14.37 -3.97 -10.53
C LEU A 47 14.09 -2.48 -10.84
N PRO A 48 13.40 -2.14 -11.95
CA PRO A 48 13.05 -0.76 -12.25
C PRO A 48 12.24 -0.13 -11.14
N ALA A 49 12.62 1.05 -10.67
CA ALA A 49 11.96 1.70 -9.53
C ALA A 49 10.47 1.97 -9.78
N GLU A 50 10.10 2.29 -11.02
CA GLU A 50 8.73 2.50 -11.46
C GLU A 50 7.86 1.22 -11.43
N SER A 51 8.47 0.04 -11.35
CA SER A 51 7.75 -1.23 -11.18
C SER A 51 7.50 -1.60 -9.71
N VAL A 52 8.03 -0.81 -8.78
CA VAL A 52 7.86 -1.05 -7.34
C VAL A 52 6.70 -0.25 -6.80
N LEU A 53 5.75 -0.95 -6.18
CA LEU A 53 4.61 -0.36 -5.49
C LEU A 53 4.66 -0.72 -4.01
N ILE A 54 4.72 0.29 -3.14
CA ILE A 54 4.66 0.12 -1.69
C ILE A 54 3.28 0.55 -1.19
N LEU A 55 2.52 -0.44 -0.69
CA LEU A 55 1.19 -0.24 -0.14
C LEU A 55 1.21 -0.27 1.37
N THR A 56 0.60 0.72 1.99
CA THR A 56 0.46 0.81 3.45
C THR A 56 -0.99 1.08 3.85
N PRO A 57 -1.41 0.68 5.05
CA PRO A 57 -2.75 1.03 5.55
C PRO A 57 -2.93 2.53 5.75
N GLN A 58 -1.88 3.23 6.16
CA GLN A 58 -1.87 4.66 6.47
C GLN A 58 -0.64 5.33 5.84
N ARG A 59 -0.81 6.59 5.43
CA ARG A 59 0.24 7.36 4.77
C ARG A 59 1.51 7.53 5.63
N THR A 60 1.35 7.71 6.92
CA THR A 60 2.47 7.87 7.87
C THR A 60 3.38 6.64 7.94
N LEU A 61 2.89 5.45 7.56
CA LEU A 61 3.68 4.22 7.53
C LEU A 61 4.57 4.11 6.28
N GLN A 62 4.48 5.04 5.33
CA GLN A 62 5.33 5.12 4.14
C GLN A 62 6.69 5.76 4.46
N THR A 63 6.75 6.65 5.45
CA THR A 63 7.93 7.43 5.80
C THR A 63 9.23 6.61 5.92
N PRO A 64 9.29 5.47 6.64
CA PRO A 64 10.54 4.71 6.74
C PRO A 64 11.05 4.18 5.39
N TYR A 65 10.14 3.87 4.47
CA TYR A 65 10.48 3.42 3.12
C TYR A 65 10.96 4.59 2.25
N GLU A 66 10.24 5.70 2.28
CA GLU A 66 10.59 6.92 1.54
C GLU A 66 11.98 7.43 1.92
N GLU A 67 12.26 7.55 3.22
CA GLU A 67 13.55 7.98 3.73
C GLU A 67 14.69 7.05 3.32
N ALA A 68 14.49 5.73 3.42
CA ALA A 68 15.51 4.76 3.06
C ALA A 68 15.80 4.73 1.55
N ILE A 69 14.78 4.82 0.72
CA ILE A 69 14.88 4.84 -0.74
C ILE A 69 15.56 6.13 -1.21
N LEU A 70 15.20 7.27 -0.61
CA LEU A 70 15.85 8.55 -0.88
C LEU A 70 17.32 8.53 -0.45
N ALA A 71 17.64 7.99 0.73
CA ALA A 71 19.01 7.85 1.22
C ALA A 71 19.87 6.93 0.35
N ALA A 72 19.26 5.97 -0.35
CA ALA A 72 19.92 5.10 -1.32
C ALA A 72 20.14 5.77 -2.69
N GLY A 73 19.76 7.05 -2.86
CA GLY A 73 19.99 7.83 -4.06
C GLY A 73 18.90 7.75 -5.13
N TYR A 74 17.76 7.14 -4.83
CA TYR A 74 16.61 7.14 -5.73
C TYR A 74 15.85 8.46 -5.63
N VAL A 75 15.48 9.03 -6.77
CA VAL A 75 14.75 10.31 -6.81
C VAL A 75 13.28 10.08 -6.42
N GLY A 76 12.71 11.04 -5.70
CA GLY A 76 11.29 11.03 -5.34
C GLY A 76 10.39 10.85 -6.57
N GLY A 77 9.38 9.96 -6.44
CA GLY A 77 8.43 9.65 -7.50
C GLY A 77 8.80 8.49 -8.43
N GLN A 78 10.01 7.95 -8.35
CA GLN A 78 10.38 6.75 -9.11
C GLN A 78 9.67 5.51 -8.55
N VAL A 79 9.65 5.34 -7.23
CA VAL A 79 8.88 4.27 -6.56
C VAL A 79 7.47 4.78 -6.26
N THR A 80 6.46 3.98 -6.53
CA THR A 80 5.08 4.34 -6.24
C THR A 80 4.70 4.01 -4.80
N PHE A 81 4.28 5.01 -4.06
CA PHE A 81 3.71 4.86 -2.71
C PHE A 81 2.21 5.12 -2.75
N ALA A 82 1.44 4.23 -2.13
CA ALA A 82 0.00 4.42 -2.00
C ALA A 82 -0.52 3.82 -0.69
N THR A 83 -1.64 4.35 -0.21
CA THR A 83 -2.45 3.61 0.76
C THR A 83 -3.36 2.65 0.02
N VAL A 84 -3.78 1.57 0.69
CA VAL A 84 -4.73 0.60 0.12
C VAL A 84 -6.00 1.31 -0.36
N GLY A 85 -6.57 2.21 0.45
CA GLY A 85 -7.75 3.00 0.08
C GLY A 85 -7.48 3.98 -1.06
N GLY A 86 -6.30 4.63 -1.08
CA GLY A 86 -5.90 5.53 -2.15
C GLY A 86 -5.72 4.83 -3.49
N LEU A 87 -5.13 3.62 -3.49
CA LEU A 87 -5.02 2.80 -4.68
C LEU A 87 -6.40 2.34 -5.17
N ALA A 88 -7.24 1.83 -4.27
CA ALA A 88 -8.60 1.40 -4.60
C ALA A 88 -9.40 2.55 -5.25
N ARG A 89 -9.32 3.75 -4.67
CA ARG A 89 -9.96 4.95 -5.24
C ARG A 89 -9.45 5.23 -6.66
N ARG A 90 -8.13 5.26 -6.84
CA ARG A 90 -7.52 5.50 -8.17
C ARG A 90 -7.97 4.46 -9.20
N MET A 91 -8.08 3.19 -8.80
CA MET A 91 -8.58 2.13 -9.66
C MET A 91 -10.07 2.32 -9.99
N CYS A 92 -10.90 2.70 -9.02
CA CYS A 92 -12.29 3.04 -9.28
C CYS A 92 -12.42 4.21 -10.27
N ASP A 93 -11.68 5.30 -10.05
CA ASP A 93 -11.72 6.46 -10.95
C ASP A 93 -11.29 6.07 -12.38
N LEU A 94 -10.26 5.22 -12.52
CA LEU A 94 -9.72 4.81 -13.81
C LEU A 94 -10.65 3.83 -14.57
N PHE A 95 -11.21 2.86 -13.86
CA PHE A 95 -11.99 1.77 -14.47
C PHE A 95 -13.50 1.99 -14.41
N TRP A 96 -13.99 3.04 -13.74
CA TRP A 96 -15.40 3.31 -13.63
C TRP A 96 -16.12 3.39 -14.99
N PRO A 97 -15.57 4.06 -16.00
CA PRO A 97 -16.23 4.11 -17.32
C PRO A 97 -16.46 2.74 -17.97
N LEU A 98 -15.67 1.72 -17.58
CA LEU A 98 -15.78 0.36 -18.11
C LEU A 98 -16.76 -0.52 -17.34
N VAL A 99 -17.05 -0.18 -16.09
CA VAL A 99 -17.84 -1.04 -15.18
C VAL A 99 -19.14 -0.39 -14.73
N SER A 100 -19.33 0.90 -14.98
CA SER A 100 -20.48 1.69 -14.50
C SER A 100 -21.83 1.11 -14.96
N ASP A 101 -21.92 0.67 -16.19
CA ASP A 101 -23.13 0.04 -16.74
C ASP A 101 -23.48 -1.25 -15.99
N HIS A 102 -22.46 -2.04 -15.65
CA HIS A 102 -22.64 -3.28 -14.89
C HIS A 102 -23.21 -3.03 -13.49
N PHE A 103 -22.87 -1.89 -12.89
CA PHE A 103 -23.39 -1.48 -11.57
C PHE A 103 -24.69 -0.67 -11.65
N GLY A 104 -25.20 -0.40 -12.85
CA GLY A 104 -26.45 0.34 -13.05
C GLY A 104 -26.34 1.85 -12.78
N HIS A 105 -25.13 2.41 -12.84
CA HIS A 105 -24.88 3.84 -12.61
C HIS A 105 -23.97 4.43 -13.70
N PRO A 106 -24.40 4.39 -14.99
CA PRO A 106 -23.53 4.71 -16.12
C PRO A 106 -23.03 6.16 -16.13
N ASP A 107 -23.84 7.10 -15.65
CA ASP A 107 -23.58 8.53 -15.79
C ASP A 107 -22.98 9.18 -14.51
N GLN A 108 -22.77 8.41 -13.46
CA GLN A 108 -22.32 8.97 -12.18
C GLN A 108 -21.00 8.32 -11.71
N PRO A 109 -19.94 9.13 -11.55
CA PRO A 109 -18.72 8.62 -10.94
C PRO A 109 -18.95 8.23 -9.47
N PRO A 110 -18.20 7.26 -8.93
CA PRO A 110 -18.33 6.85 -7.54
C PRO A 110 -17.97 8.01 -6.60
N VAL A 111 -18.78 8.20 -5.56
CA VAL A 111 -18.53 9.17 -4.51
C VAL A 111 -17.88 8.45 -3.32
N PHE A 112 -16.69 8.89 -2.96
CA PHE A 112 -15.95 8.33 -1.82
C PHE A 112 -16.36 9.06 -0.54
N LEU A 113 -16.96 8.31 0.37
CA LEU A 113 -17.37 8.83 1.66
C LEU A 113 -16.23 8.73 2.68
N THR A 114 -16.14 9.72 3.56
CA THR A 114 -15.32 9.56 4.76
C THR A 114 -15.93 8.51 5.68
N LEU A 115 -15.12 7.94 6.59
CA LEU A 115 -15.62 6.94 7.54
C LEU A 115 -16.82 7.48 8.36
N GLU A 116 -16.74 8.71 8.80
CA GLU A 116 -17.80 9.37 9.57
C GLU A 116 -19.10 9.51 8.76
N THR A 117 -18.98 9.95 7.51
CA THR A 117 -20.13 10.07 6.60
C THR A 117 -20.72 8.69 6.29
N ALA A 118 -19.88 7.68 6.07
CA ALA A 118 -20.34 6.31 5.84
C ALA A 118 -21.07 5.75 7.07
N GLN A 119 -20.55 5.98 8.28
CA GLN A 119 -21.21 5.58 9.53
C GLN A 119 -22.56 6.27 9.71
N TYR A 120 -22.67 7.55 9.38
CA TYR A 120 -23.92 8.28 9.42
C TYR A 120 -24.96 7.64 8.48
N TYR A 121 -24.61 7.38 7.22
CA TYR A 121 -25.54 6.74 6.28
C TYR A 121 -25.89 5.32 6.70
N MET A 122 -24.95 4.53 7.20
CA MET A 122 -25.22 3.19 7.71
C MET A 122 -26.20 3.21 8.88
N ALA A 123 -26.04 4.13 9.81
CA ALA A 123 -26.97 4.27 10.94
C ALA A 123 -28.40 4.64 10.49
N HIS A 124 -28.53 5.49 9.47
CA HIS A 124 -29.85 5.99 9.03
C HIS A 124 -30.54 5.08 8.00
N LEU A 125 -29.78 4.36 7.17
CA LEU A 125 -30.34 3.54 6.10
C LEU A 125 -30.49 2.06 6.46
N VAL A 126 -29.61 1.55 7.30
CA VAL A 126 -29.56 0.12 7.63
C VAL A 126 -30.27 -0.17 8.94
N ARG A 127 -30.06 0.63 9.97
CA ARG A 127 -30.65 0.42 11.30
C ARG A 127 -32.19 0.29 11.29
N PRO A 128 -32.94 1.15 10.57
CA PRO A 128 -34.39 1.01 10.48
C PRO A 128 -34.89 -0.25 9.74
N LYS A 129 -34.01 -1.01 9.10
CA LYS A 129 -34.36 -2.25 8.38
C LYS A 129 -34.01 -3.52 9.17
N LEU A 130 -33.42 -3.35 10.35
CA LEU A 130 -33.02 -4.45 11.23
C LEU A 130 -33.99 -4.60 12.43
N ASP A 131 -34.89 -3.63 12.64
CA ASP A 131 -36.00 -3.66 13.59
C ASP A 131 -37.27 -4.16 12.85
#